data_4a24143060a6286836b35118eb498482
#
_entry.id   4a24143060a6286836b35118eb498482
#
_cell.length_a   1.000
_cell.length_b   1.000
_cell.length_c   1.000
_cell.angle_alpha   90.00
_cell.angle_beta   90.00
_cell.angle_gamma   90.00
#
_symmetry.space_group_name_H-M   'P 1'
#
loop_
_entity.id
_entity.type
_entity.pdbx_description
1 polymer ?
#
loop_
_entity_poly.entity_id
_entity_poly.type
_entity_poly.pdbx_seq_one_letter_code
_entity_poly.pdbx_strand_id
1 'polypeptide(L)'
;SALRGPLRNLEAVIRRWHLDLEGVVVSPYAAALGCLSEEEKALGVTCIDMGGGTTSVAVFFDGELVHTDVLPIGGAHVTKDIARGLVTPLNHAERLKTLYGNAMASANDDRQLIQVPSVGEEETPEAHTVPRSVLVGIVKPRMEEIFELVRDRLKQGGFDQVAGRGLVLTGGASQ
;
A
#
# COMPACT_ATOMS: atom_id res chain seq x y z
N SER A 1 0.07 -23.43 4.21
CA SER A 1 -0.40 -23.73 5.58
C SER A 1 -0.06 -22.55 6.48
N ALA A 2 -1.08 -21.86 6.98
CA ALA A 2 -0.87 -20.77 7.91
C ALA A 2 -0.12 -21.27 9.17
N LEU A 3 0.83 -20.46 9.66
CA LEU A 3 1.53 -20.74 10.91
C LEU A 3 0.50 -20.82 12.04
N ARG A 4 0.36 -21.99 12.68
CA ARG A 4 -0.64 -22.22 13.73
C ARG A 4 -0.46 -21.34 14.97
N GLY A 5 0.76 -20.87 15.25
CA GLY A 5 1.08 -20.03 16.41
C GLY A 5 0.37 -18.67 16.38
N PRO A 6 0.53 -17.85 15.35
CA PRO A 6 -0.15 -16.55 15.20
C PRO A 6 -1.68 -16.67 15.27
N LEU A 7 -2.26 -17.69 14.64
CA LEU A 7 -3.72 -17.92 14.69
C LEU A 7 -4.22 -18.24 16.11
N ARG A 8 -3.51 -19.10 16.83
CA ARG A 8 -3.84 -19.40 18.23
C ARG A 8 -3.73 -18.18 19.13
N ASN A 9 -2.73 -17.33 18.91
CA ASN A 9 -2.56 -16.10 19.68
C ASN A 9 -3.73 -15.13 19.40
N LEU A 10 -4.13 -14.98 18.14
CA LEU A 10 -5.28 -14.16 17.75
C LEU A 10 -6.57 -14.69 18.40
N GLU A 11 -6.83 -16.00 18.30
CA GLU A 11 -7.97 -16.64 18.94
C GLU A 11 -7.97 -16.44 20.46
N ALA A 12 -6.82 -16.59 21.13
CA ALA A 12 -6.69 -16.39 22.56
C ALA A 12 -7.00 -14.93 22.98
N VAL A 13 -6.60 -13.95 22.17
CA VAL A 13 -6.94 -12.53 22.42
C VAL A 13 -8.43 -12.30 22.27
N ILE A 14 -9.06 -12.81 21.23
CA ILE A 14 -10.51 -12.66 20.97
C ILE A 14 -11.32 -13.28 22.12
N ARG A 15 -10.98 -14.50 22.53
CA ARG A 15 -11.65 -15.22 23.64
C ARG A 15 -11.53 -14.51 24.99
N ARG A 16 -10.45 -13.74 25.25
CA ARG A 16 -10.32 -12.94 26.47
C ARG A 16 -11.39 -11.85 26.60
N TRP A 17 -11.94 -11.41 25.46
CA TRP A 17 -13.03 -10.44 25.43
C TRP A 17 -14.41 -11.10 25.34
N HIS A 18 -14.52 -12.39 25.68
CA HIS A 18 -15.76 -13.17 25.65
C HIS A 18 -16.44 -13.20 24.28
N LEU A 19 -15.63 -13.15 23.19
CA LEU A 19 -16.08 -13.26 21.83
C LEU A 19 -15.74 -14.64 21.26
N ASP A 20 -16.61 -15.21 20.46
CA ASP A 20 -16.36 -16.45 19.72
C ASP A 20 -15.81 -16.13 18.33
N LEU A 21 -14.83 -16.93 17.92
CA LEU A 21 -14.23 -16.83 16.59
C LEU A 21 -14.99 -17.76 15.64
N GLU A 22 -15.80 -17.20 14.75
CA GLU A 22 -16.60 -17.98 13.79
C GLU A 22 -15.79 -18.40 12.56
N GLY A 23 -14.79 -17.59 12.16
CA GLY A 23 -13.99 -17.90 10.99
C GLY A 23 -12.74 -17.03 10.87
N VAL A 24 -11.84 -17.45 10.01
CA VAL A 24 -10.60 -16.71 9.67
C VAL A 24 -10.47 -16.68 8.15
N VAL A 25 -10.24 -15.48 7.62
CA VAL A 25 -9.98 -15.26 6.19
C VAL A 25 -8.66 -14.50 6.01
N VAL A 26 -8.03 -14.65 4.86
CA VAL A 26 -6.84 -13.87 4.52
C VAL A 26 -7.21 -12.42 4.17
N SER A 27 -6.38 -11.47 4.59
CA SER A 27 -6.67 -10.03 4.41
C SER A 27 -6.91 -9.62 2.95
N PRO A 28 -6.17 -10.10 1.92
CA PRO A 28 -6.45 -9.73 0.54
C PRO A 28 -7.86 -10.17 0.06
N TYR A 29 -8.36 -11.30 0.54
CA TYR A 29 -9.73 -11.73 0.26
C TYR A 29 -10.76 -10.82 0.91
N ALA A 30 -10.58 -10.50 2.20
CA ALA A 30 -11.49 -9.62 2.93
C ALA A 30 -11.53 -8.20 2.32
N ALA A 31 -10.37 -7.64 1.95
CA ALA A 31 -10.28 -6.34 1.30
C ALA A 31 -11.01 -6.34 -0.05
N ALA A 32 -10.81 -7.39 -0.86
CA ALA A 32 -11.47 -7.53 -2.14
C ALA A 32 -12.99 -7.65 -2.02
N LEU A 33 -13.50 -8.39 -1.03
CA LEU A 33 -14.95 -8.46 -0.77
C LEU A 33 -15.57 -7.11 -0.40
N GLY A 34 -14.79 -6.23 0.23
CA GLY A 34 -15.25 -4.90 0.62
C GLY A 34 -15.29 -3.87 -0.51
N CYS A 35 -14.55 -4.09 -1.60
CA CYS A 35 -14.42 -3.09 -2.67
C CYS A 35 -14.78 -3.59 -4.08
N LEU A 36 -15.01 -4.89 -4.28
CA LEU A 36 -15.38 -5.45 -5.58
C LEU A 36 -16.87 -5.80 -5.66
N SER A 37 -17.47 -5.51 -6.80
CA SER A 37 -18.81 -5.99 -7.15
C SER A 37 -18.77 -7.46 -7.63
N GLU A 38 -19.93 -8.12 -7.60
CA GLU A 38 -20.05 -9.49 -8.14
C GLU A 38 -19.76 -9.55 -9.64
N GLU A 39 -20.13 -8.49 -10.38
CA GLU A 39 -19.86 -8.39 -11.82
C GLU A 39 -18.37 -8.30 -12.11
N GLU A 40 -17.61 -7.48 -11.36
CA GLU A 40 -16.15 -7.39 -11.50
C GLU A 40 -15.48 -8.73 -11.21
N LYS A 41 -15.91 -9.43 -10.15
CA LYS A 41 -15.39 -10.76 -9.81
C LYS A 41 -15.69 -11.80 -10.91
N ALA A 42 -16.88 -11.75 -11.50
CA ALA A 42 -17.25 -12.64 -12.59
C ALA A 42 -16.45 -12.39 -13.88
N LEU A 43 -16.22 -11.10 -14.22
CA LEU A 43 -15.46 -10.73 -15.42
C LEU A 43 -13.95 -10.94 -15.31
N GLY A 44 -13.46 -11.06 -14.09
CA GLY A 44 -12.03 -11.14 -13.79
C GLY A 44 -11.42 -9.79 -13.39
N VAL A 45 -10.91 -9.73 -12.15
CA VAL A 45 -10.36 -8.52 -11.56
C VAL A 45 -9.21 -8.84 -10.61
N THR A 46 -8.21 -7.96 -10.59
CA THR A 46 -7.13 -7.97 -9.60
C THR A 46 -7.37 -6.84 -8.60
N CYS A 47 -7.52 -7.18 -7.33
CA CYS A 47 -7.55 -6.22 -6.24
C CYS A 47 -6.17 -6.14 -5.60
N ILE A 48 -5.62 -4.92 -5.49
CA ILE A 48 -4.35 -4.62 -4.83
C ILE A 48 -4.66 -3.76 -3.61
N ASP A 49 -4.43 -4.31 -2.43
CA ASP A 49 -4.58 -3.61 -1.14
C ASP A 49 -3.21 -3.12 -0.67
N MET A 50 -3.00 -1.80 -0.75
CA MET A 50 -1.74 -1.14 -0.41
C MET A 50 -1.79 -0.63 1.02
N GLY A 51 -1.36 -1.47 1.96
CA GLY A 51 -1.26 -1.13 3.37
C GLY A 51 0.01 -0.34 3.72
N GLY A 52 0.21 -0.10 5.02
CA GLY A 52 1.41 0.58 5.53
C GLY A 52 2.68 -0.25 5.35
N GLY A 53 2.67 -1.52 5.76
CA GLY A 53 3.84 -2.40 5.72
C GLY A 53 3.84 -3.43 4.59
N THR A 54 2.67 -3.70 4.02
CA THR A 54 2.46 -4.76 3.03
C THR A 54 1.58 -4.28 1.89
N THR A 55 1.76 -4.88 0.72
CA THR A 55 0.85 -4.80 -0.41
C THR A 55 0.33 -6.20 -0.70
N SER A 56 -0.99 -6.37 -0.61
CA SER A 56 -1.66 -7.64 -0.81
C SER A 56 -2.35 -7.67 -2.17
N VAL A 57 -2.42 -8.86 -2.77
CA VAL A 57 -3.05 -9.06 -4.06
C VAL A 57 -4.08 -10.17 -3.97
N ALA A 58 -5.26 -9.95 -4.54
CA ALA A 58 -6.30 -10.95 -4.74
C ALA A 58 -6.75 -10.93 -6.19
N VAL A 59 -6.76 -12.08 -6.85
CA VAL A 59 -7.21 -12.23 -8.23
C VAL A 59 -8.50 -13.04 -8.22
N PHE A 60 -9.54 -12.48 -8.82
CA PHE A 60 -10.81 -13.14 -9.04
C PHE A 60 -11.00 -13.42 -10.53
N PHE A 61 -11.63 -14.55 -10.83
CA PHE A 61 -12.04 -14.93 -12.17
C PHE A 61 -13.23 -15.87 -12.09
N ASP A 62 -14.22 -15.63 -12.92
CA ASP A 62 -15.48 -16.41 -12.94
C ASP A 62 -16.19 -16.46 -11.57
N GLY A 63 -16.09 -15.34 -10.81
CA GLY A 63 -16.67 -15.22 -9.47
C GLY A 63 -15.82 -15.80 -8.33
N GLU A 64 -14.78 -16.57 -8.64
CA GLU A 64 -13.98 -17.30 -7.65
C GLU A 64 -12.62 -16.62 -7.40
N LEU A 65 -12.15 -16.74 -6.15
CA LEU A 65 -10.79 -16.33 -5.80
C LEU A 65 -9.78 -17.35 -6.33
N VAL A 66 -9.01 -16.97 -7.35
CA VAL A 66 -8.05 -17.90 -7.99
C VAL A 66 -6.62 -17.74 -7.47
N HIS A 67 -6.26 -16.56 -6.93
CA HIS A 67 -4.92 -16.32 -6.40
C HIS A 67 -4.90 -15.25 -5.32
N THR A 68 -4.01 -15.43 -4.33
CA THR A 68 -3.64 -14.38 -3.36
C THR A 68 -2.15 -14.38 -3.12
N ASP A 69 -1.57 -13.20 -2.99
CA ASP A 69 -0.17 -13.03 -2.57
C ASP A 69 -0.03 -11.79 -1.67
N VAL A 70 1.07 -11.72 -0.93
CA VAL A 70 1.40 -10.59 -0.04
C VAL A 70 2.87 -10.24 -0.20
N LEU A 71 3.15 -9.00 -0.54
CA LEU A 71 4.49 -8.43 -0.65
C LEU A 71 4.81 -7.64 0.63
N PRO A 72 6.00 -7.80 1.23
CA PRO A 72 6.39 -7.07 2.44
C PRO A 72 6.88 -5.65 2.11
N ILE A 73 6.09 -4.92 1.34
CA ILE A 73 6.35 -3.54 0.92
C ILE A 73 5.03 -2.76 0.90
N GLY A 74 5.05 -1.50 1.35
CA GLY A 74 3.85 -0.66 1.41
C GLY A 74 4.18 0.79 1.72
N GLY A 75 3.20 1.58 2.10
CA GLY A 75 3.30 3.03 2.30
C GLY A 75 4.38 3.50 3.27
N ALA A 76 4.75 2.69 4.27
CA ALA A 76 5.84 3.03 5.19
C ALA A 76 7.23 3.02 4.51
N HIS A 77 7.39 2.29 3.40
CA HIS A 77 8.61 2.34 2.60
C HIS A 77 8.71 3.66 1.86
N VAL A 78 7.60 4.13 1.27
CA VAL A 78 7.51 5.48 0.67
C VAL A 78 7.85 6.55 1.70
N THR A 79 7.30 6.47 2.91
CA THR A 79 7.60 7.40 4.01
C THR A 79 9.08 7.43 4.37
N LYS A 80 9.73 6.26 4.44
CA LYS A 80 11.17 6.17 4.70
C LYS A 80 12.01 6.76 3.58
N ASP A 81 11.60 6.59 2.32
CA ASP A 81 12.30 7.17 1.17
C ASP A 81 12.19 8.69 1.18
N ILE A 82 11.00 9.24 1.50
CA ILE A 82 10.79 10.68 1.69
C ILE A 82 11.66 11.21 2.83
N ALA A 83 11.65 10.52 3.99
CA ALA A 83 12.46 10.94 5.14
C ALA A 83 13.95 11.00 4.80
N ARG A 84 14.45 10.05 4.04
CA ARG A 84 15.85 10.00 3.59
C ARG A 84 16.14 11.04 2.51
N GLY A 85 15.28 11.14 1.50
CA GLY A 85 15.49 12.03 0.35
C GLY A 85 15.37 13.50 0.69
N LEU A 86 14.51 13.87 1.65
CA LEU A 86 14.32 15.23 2.12
C LEU A 86 15.02 15.53 3.45
N VAL A 87 15.74 14.56 4.04
CA VAL A 87 16.41 14.69 5.34
C VAL A 87 15.47 15.26 6.40
N THR A 88 14.29 14.64 6.56
CA THR A 88 13.22 15.08 7.46
C THR A 88 12.82 13.94 8.41
N PRO A 89 12.31 14.23 9.63
CA PRO A 89 11.81 13.21 10.55
C PRO A 89 10.66 12.38 9.94
N LEU A 90 10.55 11.11 10.33
CA LEU A 90 9.55 10.16 9.78
C LEU A 90 8.10 10.65 9.92
N ASN A 91 7.75 11.30 11.03
CA ASN A 91 6.41 11.86 11.25
C ASN A 91 6.10 13.00 10.27
N HIS A 92 7.10 13.84 9.94
CA HIS A 92 6.95 14.88 8.92
C HIS A 92 6.92 14.30 7.51
N ALA A 93 7.75 13.30 7.22
CA ALA A 93 7.71 12.58 5.95
C ALA A 93 6.34 11.93 5.69
N GLU A 94 5.72 11.32 6.72
CA GLU A 94 4.36 10.77 6.62
C GLU A 94 3.33 11.85 6.31
N ARG A 95 3.44 13.00 6.98
CA ARG A 95 2.57 14.15 6.72
C ARG A 95 2.76 14.71 5.31
N LEU A 96 4.01 14.84 4.84
CA LEU A 96 4.31 15.30 3.47
C LEU A 96 3.74 14.32 2.43
N LYS A 97 3.89 13.02 2.65
CA LYS A 97 3.30 11.98 1.80
C LYS A 97 1.78 12.15 1.71
N THR A 98 1.10 12.27 2.84
CA THR A 98 -0.37 12.35 2.90
C THR A 98 -0.92 13.64 2.29
N LEU A 99 -0.24 14.77 2.46
CA LEU A 99 -0.74 16.06 1.99
C LEU A 99 -0.36 16.39 0.54
N TYR A 100 0.82 15.97 0.11
CA TYR A 100 1.43 16.41 -1.16
C TYR A 100 1.93 15.25 -2.03
N GLY A 101 1.93 14.01 -1.50
CA GLY A 101 2.41 12.83 -2.22
C GLY A 101 1.59 12.58 -3.48
N ASN A 102 2.29 12.26 -4.57
CA ASN A 102 1.68 11.80 -5.81
C ASN A 102 2.72 10.97 -6.58
N ALA A 103 2.26 9.90 -7.22
CA ALA A 103 3.10 9.10 -8.10
C ALA A 103 3.10 9.63 -9.55
N MET A 104 2.15 10.51 -9.88
CA MET A 104 2.04 11.12 -11.22
C MET A 104 2.56 12.55 -11.19
N ALA A 105 3.55 12.83 -12.04
CA ALA A 105 4.07 14.18 -12.21
C ALA A 105 3.06 15.09 -12.91
N SER A 106 2.98 16.34 -12.44
CA SER A 106 2.17 17.40 -13.04
C SER A 106 3.05 18.59 -13.44
N ALA A 107 2.66 19.30 -14.49
CA ALA A 107 3.36 20.52 -14.93
C ALA A 107 3.40 21.65 -13.89
N ASN A 108 2.56 21.58 -12.86
CA ASN A 108 2.52 22.55 -11.77
C ASN A 108 3.39 22.18 -10.58
N ASP A 109 3.95 20.98 -10.52
CA ASP A 109 4.71 20.50 -9.36
C ASP A 109 5.97 21.33 -9.09
N ASP A 110 6.61 21.86 -10.11
CA ASP A 110 7.78 22.74 -9.97
C ASP A 110 7.43 24.12 -9.35
N ARG A 111 6.18 24.54 -9.49
CA ARG A 111 5.69 25.83 -8.98
C ARG A 111 5.11 25.72 -7.58
N GLN A 112 4.72 24.53 -7.17
CA GLN A 112 4.18 24.29 -5.83
C GLN A 112 5.32 24.05 -4.85
N LEU A 113 5.59 25.02 -4.00
CA LEU A 113 6.62 24.94 -2.97
C LEU A 113 6.03 24.33 -1.69
N ILE A 114 6.75 23.36 -1.12
CA ILE A 114 6.40 22.70 0.15
C ILE A 114 7.48 22.97 1.19
N GLN A 115 7.05 23.16 2.44
CA GLN A 115 7.97 23.35 3.57
C GLN A 115 8.34 22.00 4.16
N VAL A 116 9.62 21.75 4.29
CA VAL A 116 10.19 20.51 4.82
C VAL A 116 10.97 20.84 6.09
N PRO A 117 10.50 20.40 7.27
CA PRO A 117 11.25 20.54 8.51
C PRO A 117 12.52 19.69 8.47
N SER A 118 13.65 20.27 8.82
CA SER A 118 14.94 19.57 8.88
C SER A 118 15.03 18.65 10.10
N VAL A 119 15.87 17.62 10.02
CA VAL A 119 16.31 16.87 11.20
C VAL A 119 17.37 17.70 11.92
N GLY A 120 17.06 18.20 13.10
CA GLY A 120 17.98 18.98 13.92
C GLY A 120 17.48 19.12 15.34
N GLU A 121 18.39 19.39 16.25
CA GLU A 121 18.09 19.64 17.65
C GLU A 121 17.43 21.02 17.82
N GLU A 122 16.23 20.98 18.42
CA GLU A 122 15.58 21.93 19.30
C GLU A 122 15.26 23.37 18.86
N GLU A 123 14.09 23.80 19.30
CA GLU A 123 13.42 25.09 19.44
C GLU A 123 13.00 25.83 18.17
N THR A 124 13.70 25.76 17.07
CA THR A 124 13.22 26.18 15.76
C THR A 124 13.76 25.27 14.66
N PRO A 125 13.02 24.23 14.25
CA PRO A 125 13.45 23.43 13.10
C PRO A 125 13.52 24.36 11.89
N GLU A 126 14.73 24.59 11.38
CA GLU A 126 14.90 25.30 10.11
C GLU A 126 14.17 24.51 9.04
N ALA A 127 13.05 25.04 8.58
CA ALA A 127 12.31 24.47 7.48
C ALA A 127 12.93 24.99 6.17
N HIS A 128 13.35 24.09 5.31
CA HIS A 128 13.72 24.45 3.95
C HIS A 128 12.55 24.23 3.00
N THR A 129 12.54 24.98 1.93
CA THR A 129 11.46 24.92 0.95
C THR A 129 11.95 24.16 -0.28
N VAL A 130 11.17 23.17 -0.73
CA VAL A 130 11.47 22.42 -1.96
C VAL A 130 10.27 22.42 -2.89
N PRO A 131 10.46 22.34 -4.23
CA PRO A 131 9.38 22.12 -5.16
C PRO A 131 8.72 20.75 -4.91
N ARG A 132 7.42 20.66 -5.10
CA ARG A 132 6.67 19.38 -4.99
C ARG A 132 7.20 18.30 -5.95
N SER A 133 7.76 18.71 -7.09
CA SER A 133 8.38 17.80 -8.05
C SER A 133 9.49 16.93 -7.44
N VAL A 134 10.23 17.45 -6.44
CA VAL A 134 11.23 16.68 -5.69
C VAL A 134 10.56 15.54 -4.91
N LEU A 135 9.44 15.82 -4.22
CA LEU A 135 8.67 14.81 -3.51
C LEU A 135 8.10 13.75 -4.48
N VAL A 136 7.51 14.18 -5.58
CA VAL A 136 7.01 13.28 -6.64
C VAL A 136 8.13 12.41 -7.21
N GLY A 137 9.33 12.98 -7.40
CA GLY A 137 10.52 12.26 -7.85
C GLY A 137 11.00 11.18 -6.87
N ILE A 138 10.66 11.28 -5.58
CA ILE A 138 10.95 10.25 -4.57
C ILE A 138 9.84 9.20 -4.53
N VAL A 139 8.57 9.63 -4.57
CA VAL A 139 7.41 8.73 -4.45
C VAL A 139 7.28 7.83 -5.66
N LYS A 140 7.37 8.39 -6.87
CA LYS A 140 7.12 7.70 -8.13
C LYS A 140 7.95 6.42 -8.32
N PRO A 141 9.29 6.41 -8.16
CA PRO A 141 10.08 5.19 -8.36
C PRO A 141 9.69 4.07 -7.38
N ARG A 142 9.32 4.42 -6.15
CA ARG A 142 8.87 3.43 -5.17
C ARG A 142 7.52 2.83 -5.54
N MET A 143 6.62 3.62 -6.07
CA MET A 143 5.33 3.13 -6.56
C MET A 143 5.51 2.24 -7.78
N GLU A 144 6.38 2.62 -8.72
CA GLU A 144 6.73 1.81 -9.88
C GLU A 144 7.31 0.45 -9.45
N GLU A 145 8.25 0.43 -8.49
CA GLU A 145 8.81 -0.81 -7.93
C GLU A 145 7.72 -1.72 -7.32
N ILE A 146 6.78 -1.16 -6.55
CA ILE A 146 5.69 -1.95 -5.96
C ILE A 146 4.86 -2.62 -7.05
N PHE A 147 4.47 -1.89 -8.10
CA PHE A 147 3.68 -2.46 -9.19
C PHE A 147 4.47 -3.45 -10.05
N GLU A 148 5.77 -3.24 -10.24
CA GLU A 148 6.64 -4.22 -10.89
C GLU A 148 6.72 -5.53 -10.12
N LEU A 149 6.91 -5.45 -8.81
CA LEU A 149 6.91 -6.63 -7.93
C LEU A 149 5.57 -7.37 -7.96
N VAL A 150 4.45 -6.65 -7.94
CA VAL A 150 3.11 -7.25 -8.10
C VAL A 150 3.00 -7.97 -9.44
N ARG A 151 3.35 -7.30 -10.53
CA ARG A 151 3.33 -7.88 -11.88
C ARG A 151 4.18 -9.14 -11.97
N ASP A 152 5.38 -9.12 -11.41
CA ASP A 152 6.30 -10.26 -11.46
C ASP A 152 5.76 -11.45 -10.65
N ARG A 153 5.12 -11.20 -9.50
CA ARG A 153 4.44 -12.24 -8.72
C ARG A 153 3.28 -12.87 -9.48
N LEU A 154 2.45 -12.06 -10.14
CA LEU A 154 1.35 -12.56 -10.96
C LEU A 154 1.86 -13.42 -12.13
N LYS A 155 2.94 -13.00 -12.80
CA LYS A 155 3.59 -13.76 -13.87
C LYS A 155 4.16 -15.09 -13.36
N GLN A 156 4.89 -15.08 -12.25
CA GLN A 156 5.44 -16.29 -11.63
C GLN A 156 4.36 -17.29 -11.23
N GLY A 157 3.19 -16.79 -10.81
CA GLY A 157 2.02 -17.61 -10.51
C GLY A 157 1.24 -18.08 -11.74
N GLY A 158 1.52 -17.55 -12.94
CA GLY A 158 0.77 -17.86 -14.16
C GLY A 158 -0.59 -17.17 -14.25
N PHE A 159 -0.80 -16.11 -13.45
CA PHE A 159 -2.08 -15.38 -13.38
C PHE A 159 -2.08 -14.08 -14.19
N ASP A 160 -1.01 -13.74 -14.89
CA ASP A 160 -0.89 -12.53 -15.71
C ASP A 160 -1.96 -12.43 -16.81
N GLN A 161 -2.34 -13.53 -17.40
CA GLN A 161 -3.39 -13.59 -18.42
C GLN A 161 -4.80 -13.35 -17.85
N VAL A 162 -5.04 -13.74 -16.61
CA VAL A 162 -6.32 -13.61 -15.90
C VAL A 162 -6.41 -12.27 -15.18
N ALA A 163 -5.30 -11.80 -14.63
CA ALA A 163 -5.20 -10.57 -13.86
C ALA A 163 -5.37 -9.27 -14.68
N GLY A 164 -5.30 -9.36 -16.01
CA GLY A 164 -5.16 -8.19 -16.89
C GLY A 164 -6.44 -7.47 -17.29
N ARG A 165 -7.64 -7.89 -16.88
CA ARG A 165 -8.89 -7.31 -17.36
C ARG A 165 -9.44 -6.15 -16.53
N GLY A 166 -9.21 -6.16 -15.24
CA GLY A 166 -9.62 -5.10 -14.32
C GLY A 166 -8.62 -4.99 -13.17
N LEU A 167 -8.35 -3.76 -12.73
CA LEU A 167 -7.49 -3.48 -11.58
C LEU A 167 -8.21 -2.55 -10.62
N VAL A 168 -8.32 -2.94 -9.36
CA VAL A 168 -8.86 -2.12 -8.29
C VAL A 168 -7.79 -1.91 -7.24
N LEU A 169 -7.53 -0.65 -6.90
CA LEU A 169 -6.61 -0.25 -5.84
C LEU A 169 -7.40 0.10 -4.59
N THR A 170 -6.95 -0.40 -3.44
CA THR A 170 -7.49 -0.08 -2.12
C THR A 170 -6.36 0.02 -1.09
N GLY A 171 -6.71 0.33 0.16
CA GLY A 171 -5.75 0.53 1.23
C GLY A 171 -5.25 1.97 1.36
N GLY A 172 -4.71 2.32 2.52
CA GLY A 172 -4.32 3.70 2.85
C GLY A 172 -3.15 4.26 2.04
N ALA A 173 -2.35 3.42 1.37
CA ALA A 173 -1.23 3.86 0.54
C ALA A 173 -1.59 3.96 -0.96
N SER A 174 -2.85 3.69 -1.33
CA SER A 174 -3.36 3.83 -2.70
C SER A 174 -3.98 5.21 -2.98
N GLN A 175 -4.12 6.05 -1.95
CA GLN A 175 -4.73 7.38 -2.00
C GLN A 175 -3.73 8.46 -2.37
#